data_fc4589047ed3e61925c6c681588f977e
#
_entry.id   fc4589047ed3e61925c6c681588f977e
#
_cell.length_a   1.000
_cell.length_b   1.000
_cell.length_c   1.000
_cell.angle_alpha   90.00
_cell.angle_beta   90.00
_cell.angle_gamma   90.00
#
_symmetry.space_group_name_H-M   'P 1'
#
loop_
_entity.id
_entity.type
_entity.pdbx_description
1 polymer ?
#
loop_
_entity_poly.entity_id
_entity_poly.type
_entity_poly.pdbx_seq_one_letter_code
_entity_poly.pdbx_strand_id
1 'polypeptide(L)'
;SILVARKHLLDAIPPNRWKAIALSAVRVAIGLGFMWWLYSLVPKDVDERIFIPGVLLLVGLAVYVWFVKKEIERILGSRYPEVLAVEGLILSAALFMVIFASIYLVIDGLNPGSFTEPLTHLSSHYLTLTILSTVGFGDITAVTDQARLAVMIQMALTLGFLAVTIRVFSWATKRALVRRHGPDTSTQHN
;
A
#
# COMPACT_ATOMS: atom_id res chain seq x y z
N SER A 1 19.90 32.07 -13.34
CA SER A 1 20.71 31.27 -12.49
C SER A 1 19.84 30.29 -11.67
N ILE A 2 20.11 29.01 -11.85
CA ILE A 2 19.37 27.86 -11.33
C ILE A 2 19.31 27.86 -9.80
N LEU A 3 20.32 28.35 -9.11
CA LEU A 3 20.39 28.46 -7.66
C LEU A 3 19.37 29.43 -7.03
N VAL A 4 19.07 30.52 -7.70
CA VAL A 4 18.08 31.52 -7.25
C VAL A 4 16.67 30.95 -7.43
N ALA A 5 16.40 30.27 -8.54
CA ALA A 5 15.12 29.59 -8.77
C ALA A 5 14.85 28.47 -7.76
N ARG A 6 15.89 27.72 -7.40
CA ARG A 6 15.79 26.67 -6.38
C ARG A 6 15.51 27.22 -4.98
N LYS A 7 16.10 28.35 -4.63
CA LYS A 7 15.86 29.03 -3.35
C LYS A 7 14.43 29.58 -3.28
N HIS A 8 13.93 30.21 -4.35
CA HIS A 8 12.55 30.68 -4.44
C HIS A 8 11.51 29.55 -4.37
N LEU A 9 11.82 28.36 -4.90
CA LEU A 9 10.96 27.18 -4.78
C LEU A 9 10.91 26.62 -3.36
N LEU A 10 12.01 26.68 -2.62
CA LEU A 10 12.09 26.23 -1.23
C LEU A 10 11.44 27.22 -0.26
N ASP A 11 11.56 28.54 -0.53
CA ASP A 11 10.96 29.61 0.27
C ASP A 11 9.44 29.74 0.03
N ALA A 12 8.91 29.19 -1.07
CA ALA A 12 7.48 29.17 -1.38
C ALA A 12 6.68 28.09 -0.62
N ILE A 13 7.36 27.19 0.11
CA ILE A 13 6.70 26.15 0.89
C ILE A 13 6.52 26.68 2.32
N PRO A 14 5.26 26.89 2.81
CA PRO A 14 5.03 27.38 4.16
C PRO A 14 5.66 26.44 5.20
N PRO A 15 6.29 26.96 6.26
CA PRO A 15 7.05 26.17 7.26
C PRO A 15 6.24 25.03 7.91
N ASN A 16 4.91 25.16 7.95
CA ASN A 16 4.01 24.13 8.45
C ASN A 16 3.89 22.90 7.53
N ARG A 17 4.21 23.05 6.25
CA ARG A 17 4.11 21.94 5.27
C ARG A 17 5.25 20.94 5.43
N TRP A 18 6.45 21.41 5.72
CA TRP A 18 7.60 20.55 6.02
C TRP A 18 7.42 19.74 7.29
N LYS A 19 6.80 20.33 8.33
CA LYS A 19 6.45 19.62 9.55
C LYS A 19 5.42 18.52 9.29
N ALA A 20 4.43 18.79 8.44
CA ALA A 20 3.42 17.79 8.05
C ALA A 20 4.05 16.63 7.26
N ILE A 21 4.96 16.91 6.32
CA ILE A 21 5.68 15.89 5.55
C ILE A 21 6.60 15.07 6.46
N ALA A 22 7.36 15.72 7.35
CA ALA A 22 8.24 15.03 8.28
C ALA A 22 7.46 14.12 9.24
N LEU A 23 6.33 14.59 9.78
CA LEU A 23 5.46 13.80 10.66
C LEU A 23 4.83 12.63 9.91
N SER A 24 4.44 12.81 8.66
CA SER A 24 3.94 11.75 7.79
C SER A 24 5.03 10.70 7.52
N ALA A 25 6.24 11.12 7.19
CA ALA A 25 7.37 10.21 6.98
C ALA A 25 7.70 9.38 8.23
N VAL A 26 7.67 10.00 9.42
CA VAL A 26 7.88 9.29 10.69
C VAL A 26 6.78 8.26 10.94
N ARG A 27 5.52 8.60 10.68
CA ARG A 27 4.39 7.66 10.82
C ARG A 27 4.49 6.49 9.86
N VAL A 28 4.86 6.75 8.60
CA VAL A 28 5.11 5.71 7.61
C VAL A 28 6.23 4.78 8.09
N ALA A 29 7.37 5.33 8.53
CA ALA A 29 8.48 4.53 9.02
C ALA A 29 8.10 3.65 10.22
N ILE A 30 7.37 4.20 11.20
CA ILE A 30 6.86 3.45 12.35
C ILE A 30 5.87 2.37 11.89
N GLY A 31 4.93 2.70 11.00
CA GLY A 31 3.95 1.75 10.46
C GLY A 31 4.60 0.58 9.71
N LEU A 32 5.57 0.87 8.84
CA LEU A 32 6.33 -0.15 8.13
C LEU A 32 7.16 -1.03 9.09
N GLY A 33 7.83 -0.43 10.06
CA GLY A 33 8.59 -1.16 11.07
C GLY A 33 7.71 -2.07 11.94
N PHE A 34 6.54 -1.57 12.33
CA PHE A 34 5.55 -2.36 13.08
C PHE A 34 4.97 -3.51 12.25
N MET A 35 4.64 -3.28 10.99
CA MET A 35 4.17 -4.32 10.07
C MET A 35 5.23 -5.39 9.83
N TRP A 36 6.49 -4.99 9.65
CA TRP A 36 7.60 -5.93 9.53
C TRP A 36 7.79 -6.76 10.80
N TRP A 37 7.69 -6.13 11.96
CA TRP A 37 7.78 -6.82 13.25
C TRP A 37 6.63 -7.82 13.43
N LEU A 38 5.37 -7.43 13.16
CA LEU A 38 4.21 -8.34 13.20
C LEU A 38 4.39 -9.52 12.26
N TYR A 39 4.87 -9.26 11.07
CA TYR A 39 5.13 -10.30 10.09
C TYR A 39 6.20 -11.30 10.54
N SER A 40 7.25 -10.83 11.22
CA SER A 40 8.30 -11.70 11.74
C SER A 40 7.80 -12.67 12.84
N LEU A 41 6.65 -12.37 13.44
CA LEU A 41 5.99 -13.24 14.42
C LEU A 41 5.14 -14.34 13.80
N VAL A 42 4.88 -14.31 12.48
CA VAL A 42 4.12 -15.36 11.79
C VAL A 42 4.91 -16.67 11.84
N PRO A 43 4.37 -17.73 12.51
CA PRO A 43 5.05 -19.00 12.61
C PRO A 43 5.07 -19.71 11.27
N LYS A 44 6.16 -20.42 10.98
CA LYS A 44 6.26 -21.29 9.80
C LYS A 44 5.67 -22.67 10.08
N ASP A 45 5.73 -23.11 11.34
CA ASP A 45 5.23 -24.40 11.79
C ASP A 45 3.78 -24.23 12.25
N VAL A 46 2.85 -24.51 11.37
CA VAL A 46 1.40 -24.45 11.66
C VAL A 46 0.85 -25.85 11.59
N ASP A 47 0.21 -26.30 12.70
CA ASP A 47 -0.46 -27.59 12.78
C ASP A 47 -1.60 -27.73 11.73
N GLU A 48 -1.82 -28.95 11.26
CA GLU A 48 -2.71 -29.35 10.14
C GLU A 48 -4.18 -28.90 10.28
N ARG A 49 -4.48 -27.61 10.10
CA ARG A 49 -5.87 -27.15 9.96
C ARG A 49 -6.04 -26.37 8.67
N ILE A 50 -6.63 -27.02 7.68
CA ILE A 50 -6.98 -26.51 6.34
C ILE A 50 -7.71 -25.14 6.36
N PHE A 51 -8.35 -24.78 7.48
CA PHE A 51 -9.10 -23.54 7.62
C PHE A 51 -8.25 -22.31 7.95
N ILE A 52 -7.02 -22.48 8.41
CA ILE A 52 -6.19 -21.35 8.89
C ILE A 52 -5.88 -20.35 7.79
N PRO A 53 -5.43 -20.72 6.56
CA PRO A 53 -5.18 -19.75 5.50
C PRO A 53 -6.42 -18.99 5.07
N GLY A 54 -7.59 -19.68 5.02
CA GLY A 54 -8.86 -19.05 4.69
C GLY A 54 -9.31 -18.03 5.73
N VAL A 55 -9.18 -18.35 7.01
CA VAL A 55 -9.49 -17.44 8.12
C VAL A 55 -8.54 -16.24 8.11
N LEU A 56 -7.23 -16.47 7.91
CA LEU A 56 -6.25 -15.39 7.81
C LEU A 56 -6.56 -14.46 6.63
N LEU A 57 -6.96 -15.01 5.49
CA LEU A 57 -7.37 -14.21 4.33
C LEU A 57 -8.59 -13.34 4.68
N LEU A 58 -9.63 -13.92 5.27
CA LEU A 58 -10.85 -13.19 5.62
C LEU A 58 -10.60 -12.11 6.67
N VAL A 59 -9.88 -12.45 7.75
CA VAL A 59 -9.52 -11.51 8.81
C VAL A 59 -8.61 -10.42 8.26
N GLY A 60 -7.57 -10.79 7.50
CA GLY A 60 -6.67 -9.84 6.87
C GLY A 60 -7.39 -8.89 5.94
N LEU A 61 -8.31 -9.39 5.12
CA LEU A 61 -9.12 -8.58 4.22
C LEU A 61 -10.06 -7.64 4.99
N ALA A 62 -10.69 -8.12 6.07
CA ALA A 62 -11.53 -7.29 6.94
C ALA A 62 -10.73 -6.16 7.59
N VAL A 63 -9.55 -6.48 8.13
CA VAL A 63 -8.62 -5.49 8.70
C VAL A 63 -8.18 -4.49 7.64
N TYR A 64 -7.86 -4.95 6.43
CA TYR A 64 -7.48 -4.09 5.32
C TYR A 64 -8.59 -3.12 4.93
N VAL A 65 -9.81 -3.61 4.74
CA VAL A 65 -10.98 -2.77 4.40
C VAL A 65 -11.26 -1.74 5.50
N TRP A 66 -11.20 -2.17 6.76
CA TRP A 66 -11.37 -1.26 7.90
C TRP A 66 -10.29 -0.17 7.93
N PHE A 67 -9.03 -0.56 7.74
CA PHE A 67 -7.90 0.37 7.69
C PHE A 67 -8.06 1.40 6.57
N VAL A 68 -8.37 0.96 5.34
CA VAL A 68 -8.55 1.84 4.17
C VAL A 68 -9.71 2.81 4.39
N LYS A 69 -10.84 2.35 4.96
CA LYS A 69 -11.96 3.23 5.28
C LYS A 69 -11.55 4.33 6.27
N LYS A 70 -10.87 3.96 7.35
CA LYS A 70 -10.39 4.89 8.37
C LYS A 70 -9.40 5.90 7.80
N GLU A 71 -8.52 5.47 6.90
CA GLU A 71 -7.55 6.34 6.24
C GLU A 71 -8.22 7.34 5.28
N ILE A 72 -9.26 6.90 4.53
CA ILE A 72 -10.05 7.79 3.68
C ILE A 72 -10.76 8.87 4.50
N GLU A 73 -11.39 8.52 5.62
CA GLU A 73 -12.04 9.48 6.52
C GLU A 73 -11.04 10.51 7.05
N ARG A 74 -9.84 10.06 7.41
CA ARG A 74 -8.75 10.90 7.88
C ARG A 74 -8.24 11.86 6.82
N ILE A 75 -8.11 11.41 5.56
CA ILE A 75 -7.70 12.23 4.41
C ILE A 75 -8.73 13.33 4.16
N LEU A 76 -10.03 12.99 4.18
CA LEU A 76 -11.12 13.92 3.90
C LEU A 76 -11.22 15.04 4.95
N GLY A 77 -10.90 14.76 6.22
CA GLY A 77 -10.90 15.74 7.32
C GLY A 77 -9.62 16.57 7.46
N SER A 78 -8.64 16.37 6.60
CA SER A 78 -7.30 16.93 6.76
C SER A 78 -7.10 18.28 6.09
N ARG A 79 -6.19 19.09 6.68
CA ARG A 79 -5.72 20.37 6.11
C ARG A 79 -4.74 20.16 4.92
N TYR A 80 -4.09 18.97 4.85
CA TYR A 80 -3.15 18.59 3.80
C TYR A 80 -3.51 17.21 3.24
N PRO A 81 -4.62 17.09 2.50
CA PRO A 81 -5.13 15.79 2.04
C PRO A 81 -4.16 15.08 1.07
N GLU A 82 -3.35 15.84 0.33
CA GLU A 82 -2.39 15.30 -0.65
C GLU A 82 -1.28 14.47 0.04
N VAL A 83 -0.72 14.99 1.15
CA VAL A 83 0.34 14.32 1.91
C VAL A 83 -0.21 13.06 2.58
N LEU A 84 -1.41 13.16 3.19
CA LEU A 84 -2.04 12.01 3.82
C LEU A 84 -2.49 10.95 2.81
N ALA A 85 -2.88 11.36 1.61
CA ALA A 85 -3.22 10.40 0.56
C ALA A 85 -2.03 9.53 0.15
N VAL A 86 -0.83 10.14 0.01
CA VAL A 86 0.41 9.38 -0.28
C VAL A 86 0.79 8.50 0.91
N GLU A 87 0.71 9.02 2.15
CA GLU A 87 0.93 8.24 3.38
C GLU A 87 0.02 7.02 3.43
N GLY A 88 -1.29 7.22 3.27
CA GLY A 88 -2.29 6.17 3.29
C GLY A 88 -2.08 5.12 2.20
N LEU A 89 -1.65 5.55 1.01
CA LEU A 89 -1.36 4.65 -0.09
C LEU A 89 -0.15 3.74 0.23
N ILE A 90 0.93 4.30 0.76
CA ILE A 90 2.12 3.52 1.14
C ILE A 90 1.77 2.53 2.26
N LEU A 91 1.08 2.98 3.29
CA LEU A 91 0.69 2.12 4.41
C LEU A 91 -0.31 1.03 3.99
N SER A 92 -1.26 1.34 3.10
CA SER A 92 -2.20 0.34 2.58
C SER A 92 -1.51 -0.69 1.70
N ALA A 93 -0.54 -0.29 0.87
CA ALA A 93 0.27 -1.23 0.09
C ALA A 93 1.10 -2.14 0.99
N ALA A 94 1.73 -1.59 2.02
CA ALA A 94 2.51 -2.37 2.98
C ALA A 94 1.64 -3.36 3.76
N LEU A 95 0.47 -2.95 4.22
CA LEU A 95 -0.49 -3.83 4.89
C LEU A 95 -0.96 -4.96 3.97
N PHE A 96 -1.28 -4.64 2.72
CA PHE A 96 -1.64 -5.61 1.69
C PHE A 96 -0.53 -6.64 1.48
N MET A 97 0.74 -6.20 1.39
CA MET A 97 1.89 -7.08 1.26
C MET A 97 2.06 -8.00 2.47
N VAL A 98 1.94 -7.48 3.69
CA VAL A 98 2.07 -8.27 4.92
C VAL A 98 0.99 -9.35 4.99
N ILE A 99 -0.26 -9.03 4.64
CA ILE A 99 -1.37 -9.97 4.64
C ILE A 99 -1.09 -11.13 3.68
N PHE A 100 -0.78 -10.84 2.42
CA PHE A 100 -0.57 -11.89 1.43
C PHE A 100 0.72 -12.66 1.62
N ALA A 101 1.82 -12.01 2.02
CA ALA A 101 3.05 -12.71 2.37
C ALA A 101 2.85 -13.67 3.54
N SER A 102 2.05 -13.30 4.55
CA SER A 102 1.68 -14.18 5.66
C SER A 102 0.85 -15.37 5.21
N ILE A 103 -0.12 -15.15 4.32
CA ILE A 103 -0.96 -16.21 3.75
C ILE A 103 -0.10 -17.21 2.98
N TYR A 104 0.81 -16.75 2.14
CA TYR A 104 1.70 -17.63 1.38
C TYR A 104 2.62 -18.44 2.28
N LEU A 105 3.20 -17.81 3.29
CA LEU A 105 4.07 -18.49 4.25
C LEU A 105 3.31 -19.59 5.00
N VAL A 106 2.05 -19.33 5.40
CA VAL A 106 1.21 -20.31 6.09
C VAL A 106 0.79 -21.43 5.14
N ILE A 107 0.44 -21.15 3.89
CA ILE A 107 0.10 -22.18 2.89
C ILE A 107 1.29 -23.11 2.66
N ASP A 108 2.49 -22.57 2.50
CA ASP A 108 3.70 -23.38 2.29
C ASP A 108 4.07 -24.18 3.54
N GLY A 109 3.90 -23.61 4.74
CA GLY A 109 4.12 -24.31 6.01
C GLY A 109 3.15 -25.47 6.24
N LEU A 110 1.88 -25.31 5.87
CA LEU A 110 0.86 -26.37 5.99
C LEU A 110 0.99 -27.46 4.93
N ASN A 111 1.43 -27.12 3.74
CA ASN A 111 1.58 -28.03 2.62
C ASN A 111 2.89 -27.74 1.88
N PRO A 112 4.01 -28.30 2.35
CA PRO A 112 5.32 -28.12 1.74
C PRO A 112 5.28 -28.49 0.26
N GLY A 113 5.87 -27.65 -0.59
CA GLY A 113 5.82 -27.79 -2.05
C GLY A 113 4.61 -27.10 -2.69
N SER A 114 3.90 -26.27 -1.96
CA SER A 114 2.84 -25.41 -2.51
C SER A 114 3.37 -24.38 -3.49
N PHE A 115 4.64 -24.06 -3.39
CA PHE A 115 5.36 -23.16 -4.32
C PHE A 115 6.56 -23.88 -4.90
N THR A 116 7.14 -23.32 -5.96
CA THR A 116 8.31 -23.90 -6.69
C THR A 116 9.56 -24.00 -5.83
N GLU A 117 9.64 -23.23 -4.76
CA GLU A 117 10.66 -23.31 -3.73
C GLU A 117 10.07 -23.08 -2.33
N PRO A 118 10.69 -23.62 -1.27
CA PRO A 118 10.24 -23.39 0.10
C PRO A 118 10.29 -21.89 0.44
N LEU A 119 9.15 -21.34 0.91
CA LEU A 119 9.06 -19.94 1.21
C LEU A 119 9.73 -19.57 2.53
N THR A 120 10.59 -18.57 2.48
CA THR A 120 11.09 -17.85 3.64
C THR A 120 10.25 -16.59 3.87
N HIS A 121 10.46 -15.90 5.00
CA HIS A 121 9.84 -14.60 5.22
C HIS A 121 10.20 -13.59 4.12
N LEU A 122 11.43 -13.64 3.60
CA LEU A 122 11.87 -12.75 2.54
C LEU A 122 11.28 -13.15 1.18
N SER A 123 11.32 -14.43 0.82
CA SER A 123 10.82 -14.90 -0.48
C SER A 123 9.30 -14.78 -0.62
N SER A 124 8.53 -14.91 0.46
CA SER A 124 7.09 -14.65 0.43
C SER A 124 6.76 -13.15 0.25
N HIS A 125 7.54 -12.24 0.84
CA HIS A 125 7.42 -10.80 0.56
C HIS A 125 7.81 -10.48 -0.89
N TYR A 126 8.90 -11.05 -1.35
CA TYR A 126 9.36 -10.90 -2.72
C TYR A 126 8.27 -11.34 -3.72
N LEU A 127 7.71 -12.54 -3.55
CA LEU A 127 6.62 -13.04 -4.40
C LEU A 127 5.41 -12.08 -4.36
N THR A 128 5.00 -11.65 -3.17
CA THR A 128 3.88 -10.71 -3.01
C THR A 128 4.16 -9.39 -3.72
N LEU A 129 5.38 -8.87 -3.62
CA LEU A 129 5.80 -7.62 -4.27
C LEU A 129 5.81 -7.77 -5.80
N THR A 130 6.30 -8.88 -6.33
CA THR A 130 6.33 -9.12 -7.78
C THR A 130 4.93 -9.14 -8.40
N ILE A 131 3.95 -9.70 -7.66
CA ILE A 131 2.55 -9.72 -8.05
C ILE A 131 1.94 -8.32 -7.91
N LEU A 132 2.15 -7.63 -6.78
CA LEU A 132 1.62 -6.29 -6.53
C LEU A 132 2.14 -5.27 -7.54
N SER A 133 3.40 -5.36 -7.91
CA SER A 133 4.03 -4.51 -8.93
C SER A 133 3.68 -4.91 -10.38
N THR A 134 2.92 -6.00 -10.55
CA THR A 134 2.56 -6.58 -11.85
C THR A 134 3.76 -7.04 -12.70
N VAL A 135 4.92 -7.20 -12.10
CA VAL A 135 6.15 -7.64 -12.80
C VAL A 135 6.13 -9.15 -13.01
N GLY A 136 5.87 -9.94 -11.95
CA GLY A 136 5.71 -11.40 -12.03
C GLY A 136 6.87 -12.11 -12.69
N PHE A 137 8.06 -12.10 -12.12
CA PHE A 137 9.26 -12.73 -12.69
C PHE A 137 9.09 -14.23 -13.01
N GLY A 138 8.21 -14.94 -12.27
CA GLY A 138 7.94 -16.35 -12.50
C GLY A 138 9.02 -17.32 -12.00
N ASP A 139 9.96 -16.82 -11.23
CA ASP A 139 10.99 -17.61 -10.52
C ASP A 139 10.38 -18.35 -9.32
N ILE A 140 9.50 -17.72 -8.58
CA ILE A 140 8.66 -18.33 -7.55
C ILE A 140 7.22 -18.36 -8.04
N THR A 141 6.62 -19.55 -8.11
CA THR A 141 5.25 -19.72 -8.61
C THR A 141 4.45 -20.69 -7.74
N ALA A 142 3.11 -20.52 -7.74
CA ALA A 142 2.20 -21.42 -7.05
C ALA A 142 2.04 -22.73 -7.82
N VAL A 143 2.21 -23.85 -7.13
CA VAL A 143 2.13 -25.21 -7.67
C VAL A 143 0.79 -25.85 -7.33
N THR A 144 0.34 -25.77 -6.06
CA THR A 144 -0.93 -26.36 -5.62
C THR A 144 -2.12 -25.47 -5.93
N ASP A 145 -3.31 -26.05 -6.05
CA ASP A 145 -4.55 -25.30 -6.33
C ASP A 145 -4.86 -24.29 -5.23
N GLN A 146 -4.57 -24.61 -3.97
CA GLN A 146 -4.76 -23.69 -2.85
C GLN A 146 -3.84 -22.47 -2.97
N ALA A 147 -2.58 -22.67 -3.29
CA ALA A 147 -1.63 -21.58 -3.53
C ALA A 147 -2.03 -20.74 -4.74
N ARG A 148 -2.44 -21.39 -5.84
CA ARG A 148 -2.94 -20.71 -7.05
C ARG A 148 -4.16 -19.87 -6.77
N LEU A 149 -5.12 -20.37 -5.99
CA LEU A 149 -6.30 -19.62 -5.59
C LEU A 149 -5.93 -18.36 -4.80
N ALA A 150 -5.02 -18.48 -3.82
CA ALA A 150 -4.55 -17.33 -3.05
C ALA A 150 -3.87 -16.28 -3.93
N VAL A 151 -3.02 -16.71 -4.88
CA VAL A 151 -2.38 -15.82 -5.86
C VAL A 151 -3.41 -15.16 -6.78
N MET A 152 -4.41 -15.89 -7.27
CA MET A 152 -5.48 -15.33 -8.09
C MET A 152 -6.27 -14.25 -7.34
N ILE A 153 -6.59 -14.47 -6.08
CA ILE A 153 -7.27 -13.49 -5.23
C ILE A 153 -6.39 -12.25 -5.07
N GLN A 154 -5.09 -12.42 -4.79
CA GLN A 154 -4.17 -11.30 -4.71
C GLN A 154 -4.14 -10.50 -6.02
N MET A 155 -4.01 -11.16 -7.16
CA MET A 155 -3.98 -10.51 -8.48
C MET A 155 -5.25 -9.69 -8.73
N ALA A 156 -6.43 -10.25 -8.44
CA ALA A 156 -7.70 -9.55 -8.60
C ALA A 156 -7.80 -8.30 -7.70
N LEU A 157 -7.37 -8.43 -6.43
CA LEU A 157 -7.35 -7.31 -5.49
C LEU A 157 -6.28 -6.26 -5.86
N THR A 158 -5.17 -6.67 -6.45
CA THR A 158 -4.12 -5.77 -6.96
C THR A 158 -4.67 -4.86 -8.07
N LEU A 159 -5.49 -5.37 -8.98
CA LEU A 159 -6.14 -4.56 -10.01
C LEU A 159 -7.05 -3.49 -9.38
N GLY A 160 -7.82 -3.85 -8.35
CA GLY A 160 -8.62 -2.91 -7.56
C GLY A 160 -7.78 -1.84 -6.87
N PHE A 161 -6.68 -2.24 -6.24
CA PHE A 161 -5.73 -1.34 -5.60
C PHE A 161 -5.12 -0.34 -6.60
N LEU A 162 -4.73 -0.81 -7.77
CA LEU A 162 -4.19 0.03 -8.85
C LEU A 162 -5.22 1.08 -9.31
N ALA A 163 -6.47 0.67 -9.49
CA ALA A 163 -7.57 1.57 -9.88
C ALA A 163 -7.81 2.68 -8.84
N VAL A 164 -7.79 2.33 -7.55
CA VAL A 164 -7.91 3.31 -6.46
C VAL A 164 -6.71 4.26 -6.45
N THR A 165 -5.49 3.73 -6.62
CA THR A 165 -4.25 4.53 -6.71
C THR A 165 -4.34 5.59 -7.81
N ILE A 166 -4.72 5.19 -9.03
CA ILE A 166 -4.87 6.11 -10.16
C ILE A 166 -5.94 7.17 -9.85
N ARG A 167 -7.05 6.80 -9.23
CA ARG A 167 -8.11 7.73 -8.85
C ARG A 167 -7.66 8.76 -7.83
N VAL A 168 -6.90 8.34 -6.80
CA VAL A 168 -6.34 9.23 -5.77
C VAL A 168 -5.37 10.23 -6.38
N PHE A 169 -4.45 9.77 -7.24
CA PHE A 169 -3.50 10.66 -7.94
C PHE A 169 -4.20 11.64 -8.87
N SER A 170 -5.18 11.19 -9.64
CA SER A 170 -5.96 12.05 -10.55
C SER A 170 -6.72 13.13 -9.79
N TRP A 171 -7.29 12.79 -8.64
CA TRP A 171 -7.99 13.74 -7.78
C TRP A 171 -7.03 14.78 -7.16
N ALA A 172 -5.86 14.34 -6.66
CA ALA A 172 -4.84 15.21 -6.12
C ALA A 172 -4.32 16.21 -7.15
N THR A 173 -4.07 15.74 -8.39
CA THR A 173 -3.62 16.59 -9.51
C THR A 173 -4.66 17.63 -9.91
N LYS A 174 -5.94 17.26 -9.99
CA LYS A 174 -7.03 18.20 -10.32
C LYS A 174 -7.15 19.31 -9.27
N ARG A 175 -7.05 18.99 -7.98
CA ARG A 175 -7.08 20.00 -6.92
C ARG A 175 -5.89 20.96 -6.95
N ALA A 176 -4.70 20.45 -7.28
CA ALA A 176 -3.51 21.27 -7.42
C ALA A 176 -3.63 22.28 -8.58
N LEU A 177 -4.25 21.86 -9.70
CA LEU A 177 -4.50 22.74 -10.87
C LEU A 177 -5.54 23.82 -10.56
N VAL A 178 -6.66 23.48 -9.89
CA VAL A 178 -7.69 24.46 -9.50
C VAL A 178 -7.13 25.53 -8.56
N ARG A 179 -6.20 25.18 -7.68
CA ARG A 179 -5.54 26.17 -6.80
C ARG A 179 -4.57 27.10 -7.54
N ARG A 180 -4.02 26.68 -8.68
CA ARG A 180 -3.11 27.51 -9.50
C ARG A 180 -3.83 28.45 -10.45
N HIS A 181 -5.00 28.06 -10.93
CA HIS A 181 -5.90 28.89 -11.74
C HIS A 181 -7.05 29.33 -10.82
N GLY A 182 -6.82 30.40 -10.04
CA GLY A 182 -7.90 31.07 -9.30
C GLY A 182 -9.06 31.42 -10.27
N PRO A 183 -10.31 31.62 -9.79
CA PRO A 183 -11.42 31.95 -10.66
C PRO A 183 -11.02 33.19 -11.49
N ASP A 184 -11.02 33.02 -12.81
CA ASP A 184 -10.78 34.13 -13.76
C ASP A 184 -11.76 35.28 -13.45
N THR A 185 -11.26 36.34 -12.83
CA THR A 185 -11.99 37.58 -12.60
C THR A 185 -12.06 38.43 -13.87
N SER A 186 -12.14 37.82 -15.06
CA SER A 186 -12.17 38.51 -16.33
C SER A 186 -13.55 38.62 -16.98
N THR A 187 -14.64 38.63 -16.20
CA THR A 187 -15.97 38.94 -16.74
C THR A 187 -16.77 39.86 -15.84
N GLN A 188 -16.25 41.07 -15.60
CA GLN A 188 -17.08 42.21 -15.19
C GLN A 188 -16.47 43.50 -15.72
N HIS A 189 -16.59 43.72 -17.02
CA HIS A 189 -16.65 45.06 -17.61
C HIS A 189 -17.38 44.94 -18.96
N ASN A 190 -18.67 45.08 -18.91
CA ASN A 190 -19.48 45.74 -19.94
C ASN A 190 -20.82 46.10 -19.32
#